data_11b8f9c45e0a1079e0419be090d40117
#
_entry.id   11b8f9c45e0a1079e0419be090d40117
#
_cell.length_a   1.000
_cell.length_b   1.000
_cell.length_c   1.000
_cell.angle_alpha   90.00
_cell.angle_beta   90.00
_cell.angle_gamma   90.00
#
_symmetry.space_group_name_H-M   'P 1'
#
loop_
_entity.id
_entity.type
_entity.pdbx_description
1 polymer ?
#
loop_
_entity_poly.entity_id
_entity_poly.type
_entity_poly.pdbx_seq_one_letter_code
_entity_poly.pdbx_strand_id
1 'polypeptide(L)'
;QHIAKAHECASNLVPFFQAIIAQDWTRVEQVQQEMSRLEKEADKLKRNVRIHLPKSLFLPVPRSDLLELLSVQDKVANRAKDIAGLMLGRQMTIPQPLQPMILAFVQRVVDASEQALTAMNELDEILETGFGNREVNRVTAMIEVLEDIEHDTDRMQIEVRRTLFKLEKDLPPVDVMFLYTIIEWIGDVADRAERIGNRLEQLLAR
;
A
#
# COMPACT_ATOMS: atom_id res chain seq x y z
N GLN A 1 5.83 10.76 -9.31
CA GLN A 1 5.36 11.70 -8.27
C GLN A 1 4.11 11.18 -7.50
N HIS A 2 3.04 10.72 -8.17
CA HIS A 2 1.82 10.22 -7.51
C HIS A 2 2.11 8.97 -6.64
N ILE A 3 2.77 7.96 -7.20
CA ILE A 3 3.14 6.73 -6.48
C ILE A 3 4.02 7.02 -5.25
N ALA A 4 4.91 8.02 -5.33
CA ALA A 4 5.73 8.41 -4.19
C ALA A 4 4.88 8.93 -3.03
N LYS A 5 3.82 9.72 -3.32
CA LYS A 5 2.86 10.17 -2.29
C LYS A 5 2.01 9.03 -1.73
N ALA A 6 1.62 8.07 -2.57
CA ALA A 6 0.90 6.89 -2.13
C ALA A 6 1.76 6.02 -1.19
N HIS A 7 3.02 5.80 -1.53
CA HIS A 7 3.98 5.11 -0.67
C HIS A 7 4.24 5.90 0.64
N GLU A 8 4.47 7.23 0.56
CA GLU A 8 4.66 8.07 1.76
C GLU A 8 3.46 7.97 2.71
N CYS A 9 2.23 7.91 2.18
CA CYS A 9 1.04 7.66 2.98
C CYS A 9 1.06 6.26 3.62
N ALA A 10 1.37 5.21 2.87
CA ALA A 10 1.44 3.83 3.37
C ALA A 10 2.56 3.66 4.41
N SER A 11 3.73 4.27 4.24
CA SER A 11 4.85 4.18 5.18
C SER A 11 4.52 4.75 6.56
N ASN A 12 3.57 5.67 6.66
CA ASN A 12 3.06 6.18 7.94
C ASN A 12 2.25 5.13 8.74
N LEU A 13 1.90 3.98 8.16
CA LEU A 13 1.29 2.88 8.93
C LEU A 13 2.22 2.38 10.04
N VAL A 14 3.54 2.32 9.80
CA VAL A 14 4.49 1.86 10.81
C VAL A 14 4.48 2.76 12.06
N PRO A 15 4.75 4.07 11.99
CA PRO A 15 4.68 4.93 13.17
C PRO A 15 3.26 5.03 13.74
N PHE A 16 2.21 4.86 12.93
CA PHE A 16 0.83 4.81 13.40
C PHE A 16 0.60 3.62 14.33
N PHE A 17 0.95 2.40 13.91
CA PHE A 17 0.81 1.20 14.74
C PHE A 17 1.72 1.21 15.96
N GLN A 18 2.92 1.78 15.87
CA GLN A 18 3.79 2.00 17.03
C GLN A 18 3.12 2.90 18.07
N ALA A 19 2.49 3.99 17.65
CA ALA A 19 1.77 4.90 18.53
C ALA A 19 0.53 4.23 19.16
N ILE A 20 -0.21 3.42 18.40
CA ILE A 20 -1.34 2.61 18.93
C ILE A 20 -0.86 1.66 20.04
N ILE A 21 0.25 0.94 19.81
CA ILE A 21 0.81 -0.01 20.78
C ILE A 21 1.31 0.71 22.03
N ALA A 22 1.91 1.88 21.86
CA ALA A 22 2.32 2.74 22.97
C ALA A 22 1.14 3.44 23.69
N GLN A 23 -0.08 3.35 23.14
CA GLN A 23 -1.27 4.07 23.59
C GLN A 23 -1.08 5.60 23.62
N ASP A 24 -0.21 6.12 22.77
CA ASP A 24 0.01 7.55 22.57
C ASP A 24 -1.02 8.12 21.57
N TRP A 25 -2.21 8.36 22.05
CA TRP A 25 -3.35 8.83 21.25
C TRP A 25 -3.10 10.19 20.60
N THR A 26 -2.30 11.05 21.23
CA THR A 26 -1.88 12.32 20.63
C THR A 26 -1.04 12.06 19.37
N ARG A 27 -0.11 11.14 19.45
CA ARG A 27 0.72 10.74 18.29
C ARG A 27 -0.09 10.02 17.23
N VAL A 28 -1.03 9.14 17.62
CA VAL A 28 -1.96 8.46 16.71
C VAL A 28 -2.74 9.47 15.87
N GLU A 29 -3.31 10.51 16.52
CA GLU A 29 -4.05 11.56 15.82
C GLU A 29 -3.16 12.36 14.86
N GLN A 30 -1.96 12.74 15.27
CA GLN A 30 -0.99 13.46 14.43
C GLN A 30 -0.63 12.67 13.17
N VAL A 31 -0.32 11.36 13.32
CA VAL A 31 0.04 10.51 12.18
C VAL A 31 -1.16 10.31 11.25
N GLN A 32 -2.37 10.11 11.80
CA GLN A 32 -3.58 9.99 10.99
C GLN A 32 -3.87 11.27 10.19
N GLN A 33 -3.68 12.44 10.79
CA GLN A 33 -3.81 13.72 10.09
C GLN A 33 -2.80 13.86 8.94
N GLU A 34 -1.55 13.43 9.17
CA GLU A 34 -0.51 13.42 8.14
C GLU A 34 -0.87 12.45 7.00
N MET A 35 -1.34 11.23 7.30
CA MET A 35 -1.82 10.28 6.29
C MET A 35 -2.97 10.87 5.47
N SER A 36 -3.91 11.56 6.12
CA SER A 36 -5.01 12.24 5.44
C SER A 36 -4.54 13.39 4.54
N ARG A 37 -3.49 14.11 4.93
CA ARG A 37 -2.86 15.16 4.12
C ARG A 37 -2.20 14.57 2.88
N LEU A 38 -1.43 13.50 3.05
CA LEU A 38 -0.71 12.82 1.97
C LEU A 38 -1.65 12.21 0.93
N GLU A 39 -2.74 11.57 1.38
CA GLU A 39 -3.77 11.05 0.47
C GLU A 39 -4.42 12.16 -0.35
N LYS A 40 -4.75 13.31 0.28
CA LYS A 40 -5.30 14.47 -0.45
C LYS A 40 -4.30 15.03 -1.47
N GLU A 41 -3.01 14.99 -1.18
CA GLU A 41 -1.96 15.38 -2.14
C GLU A 41 -1.87 14.40 -3.30
N ALA A 42 -1.90 13.09 -3.03
CA ALA A 42 -1.96 12.07 -4.06
C ALA A 42 -3.21 12.25 -4.95
N ASP A 43 -4.36 12.51 -4.36
CA ASP A 43 -5.62 12.77 -5.08
C ASP A 43 -5.53 14.02 -6.01
N LYS A 44 -4.87 15.08 -5.55
CA LYS A 44 -4.60 16.26 -6.39
C LYS A 44 -3.69 15.92 -7.58
N LEU A 45 -2.62 15.17 -7.34
CA LEU A 45 -1.72 14.71 -8.40
C LEU A 45 -2.45 13.83 -9.41
N LYS A 46 -3.24 12.88 -8.95
CA LYS A 46 -4.10 12.02 -9.80
C LYS A 46 -5.02 12.86 -10.68
N ARG A 47 -5.68 13.87 -10.11
CA ARG A 47 -6.57 14.77 -10.83
C ARG A 47 -5.82 15.57 -11.89
N ASN A 48 -4.65 16.10 -11.54
CA ASN A 48 -3.80 16.84 -12.47
C ASN A 48 -3.37 15.98 -13.66
N VAL A 49 -2.90 14.75 -13.41
CA VAL A 49 -2.53 13.81 -14.48
C VAL A 49 -3.73 13.54 -15.38
N ARG A 50 -4.92 13.24 -14.83
CA ARG A 50 -6.14 12.98 -15.61
C ARG A 50 -6.53 14.11 -16.54
N ILE A 51 -6.36 15.36 -16.10
CA ILE A 51 -6.72 16.58 -16.86
C ILE A 51 -5.68 16.85 -17.96
N HIS A 52 -4.40 16.74 -17.63
CA HIS A 52 -3.32 17.18 -18.51
C HIS A 52 -2.72 16.07 -19.38
N LEU A 53 -3.08 14.78 -19.12
CA LEU A 53 -2.61 13.66 -19.94
C LEU A 53 -3.11 13.84 -21.38
N PRO A 54 -2.21 13.94 -22.37
CA PRO A 54 -2.59 14.17 -23.76
C PRO A 54 -3.64 13.16 -24.27
N LYS A 55 -4.57 13.62 -25.09
CA LYS A 55 -5.54 12.76 -25.78
C LYS A 55 -4.95 12.11 -27.03
N SER A 56 -3.68 12.39 -27.37
CA SER A 56 -3.10 12.13 -28.67
C SER A 56 -2.41 10.77 -28.80
N LEU A 57 -2.28 10.34 -30.04
CA LEU A 57 -1.59 9.16 -30.58
C LEU A 57 -0.07 9.09 -30.30
N PHE A 58 0.51 10.05 -29.60
CA PHE A 58 1.97 10.16 -29.39
C PHE A 58 2.43 9.70 -27.99
N LEU A 59 1.57 9.00 -27.22
CA LEU A 59 2.00 8.37 -25.97
C LEU A 59 2.68 7.02 -26.30
N PRO A 60 3.80 6.70 -25.65
CA PRO A 60 4.48 5.40 -25.83
C PRO A 60 3.62 4.21 -25.39
N VAL A 61 2.63 4.45 -24.56
CA VAL A 61 1.64 3.47 -24.06
C VAL A 61 0.22 4.03 -24.14
N PRO A 62 -0.83 3.19 -24.25
CA PRO A 62 -2.20 3.65 -24.32
C PRO A 62 -2.59 4.51 -23.10
N ARG A 63 -3.29 5.62 -23.37
CA ARG A 63 -3.78 6.53 -22.32
C ARG A 63 -4.63 5.83 -21.25
N SER A 64 -5.44 4.85 -21.65
CA SER A 64 -6.25 4.03 -20.74
C SER A 64 -5.41 3.32 -19.70
N ASP A 65 -4.29 2.75 -20.12
CA ASP A 65 -3.42 1.95 -19.26
C ASP A 65 -2.71 2.83 -18.22
N LEU A 66 -2.27 4.03 -18.64
CA LEU A 66 -1.71 5.01 -17.70
C LEU A 66 -2.74 5.47 -16.65
N LEU A 67 -3.98 5.69 -17.07
CA LEU A 67 -5.07 6.09 -16.15
C LEU A 67 -5.45 4.95 -15.22
N GLU A 68 -5.40 3.72 -15.68
CA GLU A 68 -5.67 2.55 -14.85
C GLU A 68 -4.55 2.32 -13.84
N LEU A 69 -3.29 2.41 -14.27
CA LEU A 69 -2.12 2.35 -13.40
C LEU A 69 -2.19 3.42 -12.30
N LEU A 70 -2.52 4.66 -12.65
CA LEU A 70 -2.73 5.75 -11.70
C LEU A 70 -3.86 5.43 -10.71
N SER A 71 -4.94 4.80 -11.17
CA SER A 71 -6.07 4.41 -10.32
C SER A 71 -5.71 3.30 -9.34
N VAL A 72 -4.85 2.36 -9.71
CA VAL A 72 -4.40 1.29 -8.82
C VAL A 72 -3.46 1.84 -7.75
N GLN A 73 -2.53 2.71 -8.12
CA GLN A 73 -1.63 3.40 -7.18
C GLN A 73 -2.39 4.17 -6.09
N ASP A 74 -3.43 4.89 -6.48
CA ASP A 74 -4.26 5.69 -5.57
C ASP A 74 -4.94 4.85 -4.48
N LYS A 75 -5.28 3.61 -4.78
CA LYS A 75 -5.92 2.70 -3.83
C LYS A 75 -5.01 2.32 -2.66
N VAL A 76 -3.69 2.40 -2.82
CA VAL A 76 -2.72 2.15 -1.73
C VAL A 76 -2.87 3.23 -0.65
N ALA A 77 -2.80 4.51 -1.02
CA ALA A 77 -2.97 5.62 -0.09
C ALA A 77 -4.36 5.61 0.58
N ASN A 78 -5.41 5.37 -0.21
CA ASN A 78 -6.78 5.29 0.30
C ASN A 78 -6.90 4.21 1.38
N ARG A 79 -6.39 3.00 1.15
CA ARG A 79 -6.47 1.91 2.12
C ARG A 79 -5.68 2.22 3.39
N ALA A 80 -4.47 2.77 3.28
CA ALA A 80 -3.69 3.18 4.43
C ALA A 80 -4.44 4.21 5.30
N LYS A 81 -5.02 5.23 4.68
CA LYS A 81 -5.84 6.24 5.36
C LYS A 81 -7.09 5.62 6.03
N ASP A 82 -7.76 4.67 5.36
CA ASP A 82 -8.95 4.00 5.88
C ASP A 82 -8.64 3.19 7.16
N ILE A 83 -7.50 2.47 7.18
CA ILE A 83 -6.99 1.77 8.37
C ILE A 83 -6.84 2.76 9.53
N ALA A 84 -6.10 3.84 9.31
CA ALA A 84 -5.84 4.83 10.34
C ALA A 84 -7.14 5.51 10.83
N GLY A 85 -8.06 5.81 9.91
CA GLY A 85 -9.36 6.41 10.24
C GLY A 85 -10.24 5.50 11.09
N LEU A 86 -10.33 4.21 10.76
CA LEU A 86 -11.12 3.24 11.52
C LEU A 86 -10.54 3.02 12.91
N MET A 87 -9.21 2.82 13.00
CA MET A 87 -8.55 2.56 14.29
C MET A 87 -8.62 3.76 15.23
N LEU A 88 -8.40 4.97 14.74
CA LEU A 88 -8.52 6.20 15.54
C LEU A 88 -9.98 6.43 15.95
N GLY A 89 -10.93 6.34 15.02
CA GLY A 89 -12.35 6.61 15.28
C GLY A 89 -12.96 5.68 16.32
N ARG A 90 -12.43 4.46 16.47
CA ARG A 90 -12.84 3.49 17.47
C ARG A 90 -11.92 3.41 18.69
N GLN A 91 -10.83 4.16 18.72
CA GLN A 91 -9.75 4.04 19.71
C GLN A 91 -9.32 2.57 19.91
N MET A 92 -9.07 1.88 18.78
CA MET A 92 -8.77 0.45 18.79
C MET A 92 -7.41 0.18 19.44
N THR A 93 -7.36 -0.84 20.29
CA THR A 93 -6.13 -1.35 20.88
C THR A 93 -5.75 -2.69 20.27
N ILE A 94 -4.46 -3.04 20.34
CA ILE A 94 -3.95 -4.31 19.84
C ILE A 94 -3.58 -5.19 21.04
N PRO A 95 -4.17 -6.40 21.16
CA PRO A 95 -3.81 -7.35 22.21
C PRO A 95 -2.30 -7.61 22.22
N GLN A 96 -1.70 -7.66 23.42
CA GLN A 96 -0.26 -7.78 23.61
C GLN A 96 0.39 -8.91 22.77
N PRO A 97 -0.16 -10.13 22.69
CA PRO A 97 0.44 -11.20 21.89
C PRO A 97 0.48 -10.92 20.39
N LEU A 98 -0.39 -10.03 19.88
CA LEU A 98 -0.44 -9.64 18.47
C LEU A 98 0.51 -8.50 18.11
N GLN A 99 0.94 -7.70 19.09
CA GLN A 99 1.68 -6.46 18.84
C GLN A 99 2.94 -6.66 17.99
N PRO A 100 3.87 -7.59 18.31
CA PRO A 100 5.07 -7.77 17.51
C PRO A 100 4.77 -8.32 16.11
N MET A 101 3.75 -9.19 16.00
CA MET A 101 3.35 -9.78 14.73
C MET A 101 2.74 -8.73 13.79
N ILE A 102 1.88 -7.87 14.31
CA ILE A 102 1.25 -6.79 13.55
C ILE A 102 2.30 -5.77 13.09
N LEU A 103 3.26 -5.39 13.94
CA LEU A 103 4.33 -4.48 13.52
C LEU A 103 5.18 -5.06 12.40
N ALA A 104 5.58 -6.33 12.49
CA ALA A 104 6.32 -7.00 11.44
C ALA A 104 5.50 -7.10 10.15
N PHE A 105 4.21 -7.42 10.25
CA PHE A 105 3.30 -7.52 9.11
C PHE A 105 3.11 -6.16 8.43
N VAL A 106 2.86 -5.10 9.20
CA VAL A 106 2.73 -3.73 8.67
C VAL A 106 4.03 -3.28 7.99
N GLN A 107 5.20 -3.58 8.58
CA GLN A 107 6.47 -3.26 7.94
C GLN A 107 6.60 -3.97 6.58
N ARG A 108 6.29 -5.27 6.51
CA ARG A 108 6.38 -6.03 5.26
C ARG A 108 5.41 -5.51 4.18
N VAL A 109 4.23 -5.07 4.58
CA VAL A 109 3.26 -4.41 3.71
C VAL A 109 3.78 -3.06 3.17
N VAL A 110 4.48 -2.30 4.00
CA VAL A 110 5.16 -1.06 3.57
C VAL A 110 6.28 -1.36 2.58
N ASP A 111 7.06 -2.45 2.80
CA ASP A 111 8.09 -2.90 1.86
C ASP A 111 7.49 -3.22 0.47
N ALA A 112 6.28 -3.82 0.40
CA ALA A 112 5.57 -4.02 -0.87
C ALA A 112 5.29 -2.70 -1.59
N SER A 113 4.84 -1.68 -0.86
CA SER A 113 4.57 -0.36 -1.46
C SER A 113 5.85 0.36 -1.92
N GLU A 114 6.97 0.15 -1.23
CA GLU A 114 8.30 0.67 -1.61
C GLU A 114 8.82 -0.03 -2.87
N GLN A 115 8.66 -1.34 -2.95
CA GLN A 115 9.06 -2.12 -4.12
C GLN A 115 8.24 -1.71 -5.37
N ALA A 116 6.93 -1.48 -5.21
CA ALA A 116 6.09 -0.96 -6.28
C ALA A 116 6.53 0.43 -6.76
N LEU A 117 6.93 1.32 -5.83
CA LEU A 117 7.51 2.63 -6.15
C LEU A 117 8.81 2.47 -6.94
N THR A 118 9.68 1.56 -6.52
CA THR A 118 10.96 1.28 -7.19
C THR A 118 10.75 0.81 -8.63
N ALA A 119 9.85 -0.15 -8.85
CA ALA A 119 9.50 -0.65 -10.18
C ALA A 119 8.90 0.46 -11.07
N MET A 120 8.07 1.33 -10.51
CA MET A 120 7.49 2.46 -11.22
C MET A 120 8.52 3.51 -11.64
N ASN A 121 9.50 3.82 -10.80
CA ASN A 121 10.56 4.76 -11.14
C ASN A 121 11.44 4.23 -12.27
N GLU A 122 11.69 2.92 -12.29
CA GLU A 122 12.43 2.28 -13.39
C GLU A 122 11.66 2.34 -14.71
N LEU A 123 10.31 2.20 -14.67
CA LEU A 123 9.48 2.39 -15.86
C LEU A 123 9.59 3.83 -16.41
N ASP A 124 9.62 4.84 -15.53
CA ASP A 124 9.77 6.23 -15.96
C ASP A 124 11.09 6.43 -16.74
N GLU A 125 12.21 5.80 -16.29
CA GLU A 125 13.48 5.79 -17.03
C GLU A 125 13.37 5.12 -18.41
N ILE A 126 12.67 3.98 -18.49
CA ILE A 126 12.46 3.25 -19.76
C ILE A 126 11.67 4.09 -20.75
N LEU A 127 10.65 4.79 -20.30
CA LEU A 127 9.84 5.66 -21.15
C LEU A 127 10.64 6.84 -21.73
N GLU A 128 11.67 7.30 -21.04
CA GLU A 128 12.57 8.38 -21.50
C GLU A 128 13.68 7.87 -22.44
N THR A 129 14.24 6.67 -22.16
CA THR A 129 15.42 6.13 -22.86
C THR A 129 15.09 5.14 -23.97
N GLY A 130 13.91 4.55 -23.95
CA GLY A 130 13.42 3.53 -24.88
C GLY A 130 13.36 2.13 -24.26
N PHE A 131 12.53 1.27 -24.86
CA PHE A 131 12.29 -0.11 -24.41
C PHE A 131 13.42 -1.03 -24.86
N GLY A 132 14.53 -1.06 -24.12
CA GLY A 132 15.60 -2.05 -24.33
C GLY A 132 15.31 -3.35 -23.56
N ASN A 133 15.75 -4.51 -24.11
CA ASN A 133 15.55 -5.81 -23.44
C ASN A 133 16.14 -5.87 -22.03
N ARG A 134 17.21 -5.14 -21.77
CA ARG A 134 17.88 -5.12 -20.48
C ARG A 134 17.04 -4.41 -19.42
N GLU A 135 16.48 -3.28 -19.80
CA GLU A 135 15.64 -2.44 -18.95
C GLU A 135 14.31 -3.17 -18.61
N VAL A 136 13.68 -3.78 -19.61
CA VAL A 136 12.48 -4.61 -19.45
C VAL A 136 12.74 -5.76 -18.47
N ASN A 137 13.84 -6.52 -18.64
CA ASN A 137 14.19 -7.62 -17.73
C ASN A 137 14.43 -7.13 -16.29
N ARG A 138 14.95 -5.92 -16.12
CA ARG A 138 15.16 -5.33 -14.80
C ARG A 138 13.85 -5.01 -14.09
N VAL A 139 12.87 -4.42 -14.78
CA VAL A 139 11.54 -4.18 -14.20
C VAL A 139 10.84 -5.50 -13.91
N THR A 140 10.93 -6.51 -14.78
CA THR A 140 10.37 -7.85 -14.53
C THR A 140 10.93 -8.45 -13.25
N ALA A 141 12.25 -8.41 -13.06
CA ALA A 141 12.86 -8.88 -11.80
C ALA A 141 12.39 -8.12 -10.56
N MET A 142 12.08 -6.81 -10.69
CA MET A 142 11.52 -6.03 -9.58
C MET A 142 10.07 -6.42 -9.27
N ILE A 143 9.29 -6.82 -10.28
CA ILE A 143 7.93 -7.32 -10.12
C ILE A 143 7.95 -8.69 -9.42
N GLU A 144 8.85 -9.61 -9.79
CA GLU A 144 9.04 -10.89 -9.11
C GLU A 144 9.36 -10.70 -7.61
N VAL A 145 10.22 -9.74 -7.27
CA VAL A 145 10.49 -9.38 -5.87
C VAL A 145 9.24 -8.86 -5.16
N LEU A 146 8.39 -8.10 -5.85
CA LEU A 146 7.13 -7.59 -5.29
C LEU A 146 6.14 -8.72 -4.99
N GLU A 147 6.03 -9.72 -5.89
CA GLU A 147 5.23 -10.93 -5.69
C GLU A 147 5.73 -11.75 -4.49
N ASP A 148 7.04 -11.91 -4.33
CA ASP A 148 7.63 -12.57 -3.16
C ASP A 148 7.28 -11.84 -1.86
N ILE A 149 7.28 -10.51 -1.86
CA ILE A 149 6.89 -9.71 -0.69
C ILE A 149 5.40 -9.90 -0.38
N GLU A 150 4.53 -9.91 -1.38
CA GLU A 150 3.10 -10.13 -1.21
C GLU A 150 2.83 -11.55 -0.64
N HIS A 151 3.45 -12.59 -1.17
CA HIS A 151 3.37 -13.94 -0.63
C HIS A 151 3.83 -14.02 0.84
N ASP A 152 4.85 -13.22 1.24
CA ASP A 152 5.26 -13.10 2.65
C ASP A 152 4.15 -12.47 3.48
N THR A 153 3.52 -11.39 2.99
CA THR A 153 2.44 -10.71 3.72
C THR A 153 1.23 -11.61 3.89
N ASP A 154 0.88 -12.43 2.91
CA ASP A 154 -0.19 -13.42 3.00
C ASP A 154 0.07 -14.45 4.11
N ARG A 155 1.29 -14.99 4.17
CA ARG A 155 1.67 -15.92 5.25
C ARG A 155 1.60 -15.26 6.62
N MET A 156 2.10 -14.02 6.74
CA MET A 156 2.03 -13.26 7.99
C MET A 156 0.59 -12.97 8.40
N GLN A 157 -0.28 -12.62 7.46
CA GLN A 157 -1.70 -12.39 7.71
C GLN A 157 -2.38 -13.63 8.28
N ILE A 158 -2.10 -14.81 7.72
CA ILE A 158 -2.63 -16.10 8.20
C ILE A 158 -2.19 -16.34 9.65
N GLU A 159 -0.91 -16.09 9.98
CA GLU A 159 -0.40 -16.30 11.34
C GLU A 159 -1.01 -15.32 12.36
N VAL A 160 -1.17 -14.04 11.97
CA VAL A 160 -1.85 -13.04 12.81
C VAL A 160 -3.30 -13.46 13.07
N ARG A 161 -4.04 -13.91 12.04
CA ARG A 161 -5.41 -14.41 12.18
C ARG A 161 -5.49 -15.63 13.09
N ARG A 162 -4.57 -16.59 12.94
CA ARG A 162 -4.50 -17.78 13.82
C ARG A 162 -4.26 -17.41 15.27
N THR A 163 -3.43 -16.41 15.51
CA THR A 163 -3.16 -15.93 16.87
C THR A 163 -4.37 -15.20 17.46
N LEU A 164 -5.03 -14.34 16.67
CA LEU A 164 -6.27 -13.69 17.09
C LEU A 164 -7.36 -14.70 17.41
N PHE A 165 -7.54 -15.75 16.61
CA PHE A 165 -8.51 -16.83 16.85
C PHE A 165 -8.32 -17.50 18.22
N LYS A 166 -7.07 -17.67 18.67
CA LYS A 166 -6.79 -18.23 20.00
C LYS A 166 -7.16 -17.30 21.15
N LEU A 167 -7.19 -15.98 20.90
CA LEU A 167 -7.45 -14.94 21.89
C LEU A 167 -8.91 -14.47 21.91
N GLU A 168 -9.67 -14.69 20.81
CA GLU A 168 -10.96 -14.07 20.58
C GLU A 168 -12.01 -14.37 21.65
N LYS A 169 -11.90 -15.52 22.36
CA LYS A 169 -12.83 -15.90 23.41
C LYS A 169 -12.74 -15.01 24.66
N ASP A 170 -11.58 -14.39 24.85
CA ASP A 170 -11.29 -13.54 26.02
C ASP A 170 -11.38 -12.04 25.66
N LEU A 171 -11.79 -11.71 24.44
CA LEU A 171 -11.92 -10.34 23.93
C LEU A 171 -13.37 -9.97 23.66
N PRO A 172 -13.74 -8.68 23.71
CA PRO A 172 -15.07 -8.23 23.32
C PRO A 172 -15.38 -8.59 21.86
N PRO A 173 -16.52 -9.24 21.55
CA PRO A 173 -16.80 -9.73 20.21
C PRO A 173 -16.78 -8.66 19.11
N VAL A 174 -17.22 -7.44 19.41
CA VAL A 174 -17.19 -6.33 18.45
C VAL A 174 -15.76 -5.91 18.13
N ASP A 175 -14.87 -5.89 19.12
CA ASP A 175 -13.46 -5.54 18.91
C ASP A 175 -12.76 -6.62 18.09
N VAL A 176 -13.09 -7.90 18.32
CA VAL A 176 -12.58 -9.03 17.51
C VAL A 176 -12.98 -8.87 16.05
N MET A 177 -14.24 -8.54 15.74
CA MET A 177 -14.68 -8.30 14.35
C MET A 177 -13.87 -7.20 13.68
N PHE A 178 -13.64 -6.09 14.38
CA PHE A 178 -12.85 -5.00 13.80
C PHE A 178 -11.35 -5.33 13.70
N LEU A 179 -10.79 -6.13 14.61
CA LEU A 179 -9.42 -6.62 14.49
C LEU A 179 -9.24 -7.49 13.25
N TYR A 180 -10.16 -8.43 12.96
CA TYR A 180 -10.14 -9.19 11.71
C TYR A 180 -10.22 -8.28 10.49
N THR A 181 -11.08 -7.26 10.53
CA THR A 181 -11.20 -6.28 9.44
C THR A 181 -9.90 -5.50 9.22
N ILE A 182 -9.24 -5.05 10.30
CA ILE A 182 -7.96 -4.33 10.21
C ILE A 182 -6.86 -5.24 9.65
N ILE A 183 -6.77 -6.49 10.12
CA ILE A 183 -5.80 -7.47 9.60
C ILE A 183 -6.00 -7.69 8.08
N GLU A 184 -7.24 -7.79 7.63
CA GLU A 184 -7.57 -7.90 6.21
C GLU A 184 -7.16 -6.63 5.44
N TRP A 185 -7.45 -5.45 5.98
CA TRP A 185 -7.11 -4.20 5.31
C TRP A 185 -5.61 -3.93 5.26
N ILE A 186 -4.83 -4.40 6.24
CA ILE A 186 -3.36 -4.33 6.19
C ILE A 186 -2.85 -5.16 5.01
N GLY A 187 -3.30 -6.41 4.84
CA GLY A 187 -2.94 -7.25 3.70
C GLY A 187 -3.34 -6.63 2.35
N ASP A 188 -4.56 -6.08 2.26
CA ASP A 188 -5.06 -5.42 1.04
C ASP A 188 -4.18 -4.23 0.57
N VAL A 189 -3.35 -3.64 1.43
CA VAL A 189 -2.34 -2.66 0.99
C VAL A 189 -1.25 -3.32 0.13
N ALA A 190 -0.77 -4.51 0.52
CA ALA A 190 0.22 -5.29 -0.25
C ALA A 190 -0.39 -5.80 -1.56
N ASP A 191 -1.62 -6.36 -1.53
CA ASP A 191 -2.36 -6.78 -2.73
C ASP A 191 -2.48 -5.63 -3.76
N ARG A 192 -2.69 -4.40 -3.27
CA ARG A 192 -2.78 -3.22 -4.13
C ARG A 192 -1.44 -2.80 -4.70
N ALA A 193 -0.35 -2.97 -3.93
CA ALA A 193 1.00 -2.76 -4.42
C ALA A 193 1.36 -3.80 -5.50
N GLU A 194 1.04 -5.08 -5.29
CA GLU A 194 1.22 -6.15 -6.28
C GLU A 194 0.45 -5.86 -7.58
N ARG A 195 -0.80 -5.37 -7.49
CA ARG A 195 -1.58 -4.97 -8.68
C ARG A 195 -0.91 -3.86 -9.49
N ILE A 196 -0.07 -3.02 -8.89
CA ILE A 196 0.76 -2.05 -9.64
C ILE A 196 1.78 -2.82 -10.47
N GLY A 197 2.48 -3.81 -9.88
CA GLY A 197 3.42 -4.69 -10.59
C GLY A 197 2.76 -5.41 -11.77
N ASN A 198 1.61 -6.03 -11.54
CA ASN A 198 0.83 -6.72 -12.58
C ASN A 198 0.43 -5.79 -13.75
N ARG A 199 0.16 -4.51 -13.46
CA ARG A 199 -0.11 -3.52 -14.51
C ARG A 199 1.13 -3.08 -15.26
N LEU A 200 2.27 -2.98 -14.57
CA LEU A 200 3.56 -2.73 -15.22
C LEU A 200 3.93 -3.86 -16.17
N GLU A 201 3.80 -5.11 -15.74
CA GLU A 201 4.05 -6.29 -16.58
C GLU A 201 3.21 -6.27 -17.85
N GLN A 202 1.91 -5.97 -17.75
CA GLN A 202 1.02 -5.84 -18.90
C GLN A 202 1.41 -4.72 -19.85
N LEU A 203 2.02 -3.63 -19.35
CA LEU A 203 2.54 -2.55 -20.19
C LEU A 203 3.80 -2.96 -20.94
N LEU A 204 4.68 -3.74 -20.30
CA LEU A 204 5.95 -4.22 -20.87
C LEU A 204 5.75 -5.36 -21.87
N ALA A 205 4.70 -6.14 -21.77
CA ALA A 205 4.38 -7.27 -22.64
C ALA A 205 3.81 -6.87 -24.02
N ARG A 206 3.66 -5.59 -24.30
CA ARG A 206 3.16 -5.04 -25.58
C ARG A 206 4.28 -4.52 -26.46
#